data_d5751d77ac8d8655951000b6b536cf44
#
_entry.id   d5751d77ac8d8655951000b6b536cf44
#
_cell.length_a   1.000
_cell.length_b   1.000
_cell.length_c   1.000
_cell.angle_alpha   90.00
_cell.angle_beta   90.00
_cell.angle_gamma   90.00
#
_symmetry.space_group_name_H-M   'P 1'
#
loop_
_entity.id
_entity.type
_entity.pdbx_description
1 polymer ?
#
loop_
_entity_poly.entity_id
_entity_poly.type
_entity_poly.pdbx_seq_one_letter_code
_entity_poly.pdbx_strand_id
1 'polypeptide(L)'
;MQFDTSKYLRCLKTKNLGKNIIYLNQTSSTNDEVWNHLKNNNHIVVVTENQKKGRGRRNSNWLSLREKSLTFSLGIQLNKSNSSLIPLISSIAIYNAINDICKINIGIKWPNDILCNDKKIAGILIESKLKKSKMIFNIGIGVNVNWDKNDIISSNLPNISSISLEIEEKIMREIILSNFMLQMENLLLANNEEIIHQWLARCMHINKNIKFHYNNEIIHGLFMGIDSNGFAKIESKNNKQIFSSGVIEL
;
A
#
# COMPACT_ATOMS: atom_id res chain seq x y z
N MET A 1 -3.51 -4.89 21.67
CA MET A 1 -2.69 -6.13 21.83
C MET A 1 -1.54 -6.07 20.84
N GLN A 2 -0.34 -6.45 21.27
CA GLN A 2 0.83 -6.55 20.40
C GLN A 2 0.57 -7.53 19.25
N PHE A 3 1.28 -7.34 18.14
CA PHE A 3 1.22 -8.23 16.99
C PHE A 3 1.80 -9.62 17.34
N ASP A 4 1.01 -10.66 17.10
CA ASP A 4 1.35 -12.05 17.39
C ASP A 4 1.79 -12.78 16.11
N THR A 5 3.10 -13.00 15.96
CA THR A 5 3.69 -13.70 14.81
C THR A 5 3.21 -15.14 14.69
N SER A 6 2.96 -15.83 15.81
CA SER A 6 2.45 -17.21 15.79
C SER A 6 1.01 -17.24 15.25
N LYS A 7 0.20 -16.27 15.63
CA LYS A 7 -1.16 -16.11 15.13
C LYS A 7 -1.16 -15.78 13.64
N TYR A 8 -0.31 -14.84 13.20
CA TYR A 8 -0.11 -14.55 11.80
C TYR A 8 0.25 -15.79 10.98
N LEU A 9 1.25 -16.57 11.43
CA LEU A 9 1.68 -17.79 10.73
C LEU A 9 0.59 -18.86 10.67
N ARG A 10 -0.26 -18.97 11.69
CA ARG A 10 -1.44 -19.86 11.65
C ARG A 10 -2.49 -19.42 10.64
N CYS A 11 -2.65 -18.10 10.44
CA CYS A 11 -3.60 -17.54 9.45
C CYS A 11 -3.04 -17.55 8.02
N LEU A 12 -1.72 -17.71 7.84
CA LEU A 12 -1.05 -17.59 6.55
C LEU A 12 -1.38 -18.79 5.63
N LYS A 13 -1.95 -18.50 4.46
CA LYS A 13 -2.39 -19.51 3.47
C LYS A 13 -1.52 -19.54 2.21
N THR A 14 -0.42 -18.80 2.17
CA THR A 14 0.51 -18.74 1.04
C THR A 14 1.34 -20.03 0.91
N LYS A 15 1.78 -20.33 -0.29
CA LYS A 15 2.76 -21.39 -0.53
C LYS A 15 4.15 -21.00 -0.05
N ASN A 16 4.59 -19.78 -0.34
CA ASN A 16 5.94 -19.30 -0.07
C ASN A 16 5.98 -17.93 0.62
N LEU A 17 5.23 -16.96 0.13
CA LEU A 17 5.35 -15.57 0.54
C LEU A 17 4.91 -15.37 2.00
N GLY A 18 5.63 -14.54 2.74
CA GLY A 18 5.26 -14.18 4.11
C GLY A 18 5.72 -15.13 5.22
N LYS A 19 6.31 -16.30 4.89
CA LYS A 19 6.80 -17.26 5.91
C LYS A 19 8.03 -16.77 6.66
N ASN A 20 8.88 -15.98 5.99
CA ASN A 20 10.05 -15.38 6.62
C ASN A 20 9.66 -14.00 7.16
N ILE A 21 9.34 -13.95 8.45
CA ILE A 21 8.87 -12.74 9.13
C ILE A 21 9.80 -12.34 10.27
N ILE A 22 10.11 -11.05 10.35
CA ILE A 22 10.78 -10.41 11.48
C ILE A 22 9.80 -9.45 12.15
N TYR A 23 9.58 -9.63 13.44
CA TYR A 23 8.81 -8.71 14.26
C TYR A 23 9.74 -7.85 15.11
N LEU A 24 9.51 -6.55 15.11
CA LEU A 24 10.25 -5.57 15.89
C LEU A 24 9.29 -4.75 16.75
N ASN A 25 9.55 -4.65 18.02
CA ASN A 25 8.76 -3.81 18.93
C ASN A 25 8.85 -2.33 18.51
N GLN A 26 10.01 -1.93 17.99
CA GLN A 26 10.27 -0.57 17.50
C GLN A 26 11.44 -0.57 16.51
N THR A 27 11.35 0.26 15.47
CA THR A 27 12.45 0.54 14.54
C THR A 27 12.39 1.98 14.04
N SER A 28 13.42 2.43 13.35
CA SER A 28 13.38 3.69 12.60
C SER A 28 12.40 3.59 11.42
N SER A 29 12.53 2.56 10.59
CA SER A 29 11.63 2.28 9.45
C SER A 29 11.72 0.82 9.06
N THR A 30 10.58 0.16 8.82
CA THR A 30 10.53 -1.21 8.31
C THR A 30 11.17 -1.35 6.94
N ASN A 31 11.14 -0.29 6.11
CA ASN A 31 11.85 -0.28 4.83
C ASN A 31 13.37 -0.39 4.99
N ASP A 32 13.95 0.29 5.99
CA ASP A 32 15.39 0.20 6.24
C ASP A 32 15.76 -1.21 6.70
N GLU A 33 14.94 -1.82 7.55
CA GLU A 33 15.15 -3.20 8.01
C GLU A 33 15.08 -4.23 6.88
N VAL A 34 14.17 -4.07 5.93
CA VAL A 34 14.12 -4.93 4.75
C VAL A 34 15.44 -4.92 3.99
N TRP A 35 16.04 -3.73 3.75
CA TRP A 35 17.32 -3.63 3.06
C TRP A 35 18.47 -4.30 3.84
N ASN A 36 18.42 -4.30 5.16
CA ASN A 36 19.39 -4.94 6.02
C ASN A 36 19.30 -6.47 6.00
N HIS A 37 18.08 -7.00 5.94
CA HIS A 37 17.80 -8.43 6.15
C HIS A 37 17.56 -9.24 4.87
N LEU A 38 17.24 -8.61 3.74
CA LEU A 38 16.95 -9.32 2.49
C LEU A 38 18.17 -9.93 1.80
N LYS A 39 19.38 -9.77 2.36
CA LYS A 39 20.69 -10.05 1.70
C LYS A 39 20.78 -11.42 1.03
N ASN A 40 20.23 -12.49 1.63
CA ASN A 40 20.32 -13.87 1.16
C ASN A 40 18.94 -14.54 0.95
N ASN A 41 17.86 -13.82 1.16
CA ASN A 41 16.50 -14.34 1.05
C ASN A 41 15.83 -13.82 -0.23
N ASN A 42 15.01 -14.64 -0.87
CA ASN A 42 14.22 -14.21 -2.03
C ASN A 42 13.07 -13.28 -1.60
N HIS A 43 12.61 -13.39 -0.36
CA HIS A 43 11.59 -12.54 0.24
C HIS A 43 11.74 -12.45 1.76
N ILE A 44 11.28 -11.38 2.35
CA ILE A 44 11.22 -11.15 3.80
C ILE A 44 10.09 -10.18 4.14
N VAL A 45 9.47 -10.40 5.27
CA VAL A 45 8.49 -9.48 5.85
C VAL A 45 9.04 -8.91 7.15
N VAL A 46 9.02 -7.60 7.29
CA VAL A 46 9.36 -6.92 8.55
C VAL A 46 8.14 -6.18 9.05
N VAL A 47 7.71 -6.48 10.26
CA VAL A 47 6.56 -5.85 10.94
C VAL A 47 7.05 -5.13 12.19
N THR A 48 6.48 -3.97 12.49
CA THR A 48 6.79 -3.25 13.74
C THR A 48 5.55 -2.70 14.42
N GLU A 49 5.61 -2.59 15.74
CA GLU A 49 4.59 -1.86 16.52
C GLU A 49 4.74 -0.35 16.39
N ASN A 50 5.96 0.14 16.22
CA ASN A 50 6.21 1.57 16.17
C ASN A 50 7.38 1.94 15.27
N GLN A 51 7.17 2.88 14.36
CA GLN A 51 8.22 3.53 13.59
C GLN A 51 8.54 4.91 14.14
N LYS A 52 9.82 5.17 14.44
CA LYS A 52 10.27 6.50 14.86
C LYS A 52 10.44 7.48 13.70
N LYS A 53 10.76 6.98 12.50
CA LYS A 53 11.02 7.77 11.29
C LYS A 53 10.28 7.15 10.11
N GLY A 54 8.97 6.92 10.28
CA GLY A 54 8.12 6.41 9.21
C GLY A 54 8.08 7.39 8.03
N ARG A 55 8.28 6.88 6.83
CA ARG A 55 8.32 7.68 5.60
C ARG A 55 7.14 7.37 4.70
N GLY A 56 6.58 8.41 4.10
CA GLY A 56 5.72 8.34 2.93
C GLY A 56 6.42 8.86 1.68
N ARG A 57 5.69 9.05 0.60
CA ARG A 57 6.22 9.67 -0.63
C ARG A 57 6.55 11.15 -0.42
N ARG A 58 7.49 11.67 -1.25
CA ARG A 58 7.87 13.11 -1.24
C ARG A 58 8.26 13.62 0.14
N ASN A 59 8.99 12.79 0.90
CA ASN A 59 9.44 13.11 2.27
C ASN A 59 8.32 13.38 3.27
N SER A 60 7.08 12.97 3.00
CA SER A 60 6.02 13.02 4.01
C SER A 60 6.29 12.01 5.11
N ASN A 61 5.80 12.29 6.31
CA ASN A 61 5.91 11.36 7.44
C ASN A 61 4.75 10.35 7.43
N TRP A 62 5.05 9.12 7.85
CA TRP A 62 4.05 8.12 8.18
C TRP A 62 3.98 7.95 9.71
N LEU A 63 2.82 8.21 10.29
CA LEU A 63 2.58 8.01 11.72
C LEU A 63 2.07 6.59 11.94
N SER A 64 2.70 5.87 12.87
CA SER A 64 2.24 4.56 13.33
C SER A 64 1.93 4.61 14.82
N LEU A 65 0.77 4.10 15.22
CA LEU A 65 0.38 3.98 16.61
C LEU A 65 0.51 2.53 17.06
N ARG A 66 1.20 2.36 18.20
CA ARG A 66 1.45 1.06 18.82
C ARG A 66 0.13 0.31 19.05
N GLU A 67 0.10 -0.98 18.70
CA GLU A 67 -1.05 -1.87 18.83
C GLU A 67 -2.29 -1.50 17.99
N LYS A 68 -2.29 -0.33 17.34
CA LYS A 68 -3.41 0.20 16.56
C LYS A 68 -3.14 0.25 15.06
N SER A 69 -1.90 0.52 14.65
CA SER A 69 -1.49 0.48 13.24
C SER A 69 -0.98 -0.90 12.85
N LEU A 70 -1.16 -1.28 11.59
CA LEU A 70 -0.38 -2.33 10.96
C LEU A 70 0.68 -1.67 10.07
N THR A 71 1.94 -1.77 10.49
CA THR A 71 3.07 -1.17 9.77
C THR A 71 4.08 -2.24 9.44
N PHE A 72 4.30 -2.49 8.16
CA PHE A 72 5.19 -3.53 7.68
C PHE A 72 5.83 -3.19 6.35
N SER A 73 6.88 -3.92 6.01
CA SER A 73 7.48 -3.89 4.68
C SER A 73 7.73 -5.31 4.18
N LEU A 74 7.43 -5.53 2.91
CA LEU A 74 7.70 -6.76 2.18
C LEU A 74 8.87 -6.52 1.24
N GLY A 75 9.98 -7.23 1.45
CA GLY A 75 11.09 -7.31 0.51
C GLY A 75 10.91 -8.51 -0.42
N ILE A 76 10.96 -8.32 -1.74
CA ILE A 76 10.89 -9.41 -2.74
C ILE A 76 11.90 -9.20 -3.87
N GLN A 77 12.40 -10.32 -4.41
CA GLN A 77 13.24 -10.32 -5.61
C GLN A 77 12.45 -10.91 -6.78
N LEU A 78 12.36 -10.16 -7.89
CA LEU A 78 11.63 -10.55 -9.09
C LEU A 78 12.51 -10.44 -10.33
N ASN A 79 12.16 -11.18 -11.38
CA ASN A 79 12.76 -10.96 -12.70
C ASN A 79 12.28 -9.61 -13.25
N LYS A 80 13.14 -8.92 -14.02
CA LYS A 80 12.88 -7.57 -14.53
C LYS A 80 11.60 -7.48 -15.38
N SER A 81 11.25 -8.54 -16.11
CA SER A 81 10.05 -8.60 -16.96
C SER A 81 8.72 -8.43 -16.20
N ASN A 82 8.68 -8.76 -14.90
CA ASN A 82 7.46 -8.77 -14.09
C ASN A 82 7.39 -7.60 -13.10
N SER A 83 8.15 -6.53 -13.33
CA SER A 83 8.42 -5.54 -12.30
C SER A 83 7.64 -4.23 -12.42
N SER A 84 7.09 -3.89 -13.58
CA SER A 84 6.48 -2.58 -13.82
C SER A 84 5.19 -2.34 -13.04
N LEU A 85 4.40 -3.37 -12.79
CA LEU A 85 3.08 -3.26 -12.16
C LEU A 85 3.06 -3.53 -10.64
N ILE A 86 4.22 -3.69 -10.00
CA ILE A 86 4.27 -3.91 -8.54
C ILE A 86 3.51 -2.85 -7.73
N PRO A 87 3.51 -1.56 -8.08
CA PRO A 87 2.68 -0.58 -7.38
C PRO A 87 1.17 -0.88 -7.47
N LEU A 88 0.69 -1.30 -8.63
CA LEU A 88 -0.71 -1.67 -8.81
C LEU A 88 -1.04 -2.95 -8.06
N ILE A 89 -0.22 -3.98 -8.20
CA ILE A 89 -0.35 -5.26 -7.48
C ILE A 89 -0.43 -5.01 -5.97
N SER A 90 0.47 -4.19 -5.42
CA SER A 90 0.49 -3.89 -3.98
C SER A 90 -0.78 -3.19 -3.52
N SER A 91 -1.30 -2.25 -4.32
CA SER A 91 -2.54 -1.53 -3.97
C SER A 91 -3.78 -2.42 -4.08
N ILE A 92 -3.86 -3.29 -5.09
CA ILE A 92 -4.94 -4.29 -5.21
C ILE A 92 -4.85 -5.29 -4.04
N ALA A 93 -3.65 -5.77 -3.70
CA ALA A 93 -3.47 -6.74 -2.63
C ALA A 93 -3.93 -6.21 -1.27
N ILE A 94 -3.57 -4.97 -0.91
CA ILE A 94 -4.01 -4.40 0.37
C ILE A 94 -5.50 -4.03 0.35
N TYR A 95 -6.02 -3.55 -0.80
CA TYR A 95 -7.45 -3.34 -0.98
C TYR A 95 -8.23 -4.64 -0.74
N ASN A 96 -7.87 -5.73 -1.42
CA ASN A 96 -8.52 -7.02 -1.28
C ASN A 96 -8.40 -7.55 0.16
N ALA A 97 -7.21 -7.45 0.77
CA ALA A 97 -6.97 -7.91 2.14
C ALA A 97 -7.88 -7.24 3.17
N ILE A 98 -8.20 -5.97 2.98
CA ILE A 98 -9.12 -5.23 3.84
C ILE A 98 -10.57 -5.58 3.48
N ASN A 99 -10.93 -5.53 2.21
CA ASN A 99 -12.30 -5.72 1.75
C ASN A 99 -12.85 -7.14 2.00
N ASP A 100 -11.98 -8.16 1.92
CA ASP A 100 -12.35 -9.54 2.21
C ASP A 100 -12.78 -9.75 3.68
N ILE A 101 -12.27 -8.92 4.59
CA ILE A 101 -12.56 -8.99 6.03
C ILE A 101 -13.74 -8.10 6.40
N CYS A 102 -13.73 -6.85 5.93
CA CYS A 102 -14.58 -5.79 6.48
C CYS A 102 -15.76 -5.40 5.59
N LYS A 103 -15.69 -5.69 4.27
CA LYS A 103 -16.72 -5.30 3.26
C LYS A 103 -17.17 -3.84 3.38
N ILE A 104 -16.22 -2.94 3.53
CA ILE A 104 -16.44 -1.48 3.63
C ILE A 104 -16.28 -0.81 2.26
N ASN A 105 -16.87 0.38 2.12
CA ASN A 105 -16.74 1.17 0.89
C ASN A 105 -15.35 1.79 0.79
N ILE A 106 -14.40 1.03 0.25
CA ILE A 106 -13.03 1.47 0.02
C ILE A 106 -12.70 1.59 -1.47
N GLY A 107 -11.70 2.38 -1.78
CA GLY A 107 -11.21 2.55 -3.14
C GLY A 107 -9.72 2.85 -3.17
N ILE A 108 -9.13 2.59 -4.35
CA ILE A 108 -7.74 2.93 -4.61
C ILE A 108 -7.66 4.34 -5.16
N LYS A 109 -6.87 5.19 -4.53
CA LYS A 109 -6.49 6.50 -5.04
C LYS A 109 -5.07 6.44 -5.58
N TRP A 110 -4.93 6.73 -6.88
CA TRP A 110 -3.63 6.80 -7.53
C TRP A 110 -2.74 7.85 -6.85
N PRO A 111 -1.46 7.56 -6.64
CA PRO A 111 -0.79 6.34 -7.05
C PRO A 111 -0.70 5.24 -5.97
N ASN A 112 -1.04 5.52 -4.70
CA ASN A 112 -0.56 4.68 -3.61
C ASN A 112 -1.40 4.71 -2.32
N ASP A 113 -2.61 5.22 -2.35
CA ASP A 113 -3.43 5.34 -1.15
C ASP A 113 -4.70 4.46 -1.25
N ILE A 114 -5.12 3.92 -0.11
CA ILE A 114 -6.45 3.33 0.05
C ILE A 114 -7.29 4.29 0.89
N LEU A 115 -8.45 4.62 0.34
CA LEU A 115 -9.40 5.50 1.04
C LEU A 115 -10.66 4.72 1.40
N CYS A 116 -11.30 5.13 2.48
CA CYS A 116 -12.65 4.76 2.87
C CYS A 116 -13.45 6.06 3.04
N ASN A 117 -14.58 6.20 2.33
CA ASN A 117 -15.39 7.42 2.36
C ASN A 117 -14.53 8.70 2.20
N ASP A 118 -13.65 8.71 1.18
CA ASP A 118 -12.69 9.77 0.86
C ASP A 118 -11.62 10.07 1.94
N LYS A 119 -11.56 9.27 3.02
CA LYS A 119 -10.54 9.40 4.07
C LYS A 119 -9.50 8.31 3.94
N LYS A 120 -8.22 8.68 4.05
CA LYS A 120 -7.11 7.74 3.93
C LYS A 120 -7.05 6.78 5.12
N ILE A 121 -7.08 5.47 4.81
CA ILE A 121 -6.91 4.39 5.78
C ILE A 121 -5.60 3.62 5.61
N ALA A 122 -4.99 3.65 4.41
CA ALA A 122 -3.69 3.03 4.17
C ALA A 122 -2.86 3.80 3.14
N GLY A 123 -1.55 3.63 3.23
CA GLY A 123 -0.58 4.20 2.28
C GLY A 123 0.52 3.20 1.95
N ILE A 124 1.05 3.28 0.73
CA ILE A 124 2.06 2.38 0.18
C ILE A 124 3.28 3.19 -0.24
N LEU A 125 4.46 2.75 0.15
CA LEU A 125 5.74 3.31 -0.28
C LEU A 125 6.61 2.21 -0.87
N ILE A 126 6.92 2.30 -2.15
CA ILE A 126 7.75 1.31 -2.84
C ILE A 126 9.10 1.92 -3.17
N GLU A 127 10.14 1.24 -2.75
CA GLU A 127 11.52 1.47 -3.15
C GLU A 127 12.01 0.29 -3.97
N SER A 128 12.86 0.51 -4.97
CA SER A 128 13.40 -0.58 -5.76
C SER A 128 14.89 -0.38 -6.07
N LYS A 129 15.59 -1.50 -6.22
CA LYS A 129 17.02 -1.52 -6.63
C LYS A 129 17.24 -2.64 -7.65
N LEU A 130 18.01 -2.35 -8.67
CA LEU A 130 18.49 -3.36 -9.60
C LEU A 130 19.73 -4.06 -9.01
N LYS A 131 19.70 -5.39 -8.91
CA LYS A 131 20.84 -6.21 -8.49
C LYS A 131 21.07 -7.32 -9.51
N LYS A 132 22.13 -7.19 -10.32
CA LYS A 132 22.38 -8.07 -11.48
C LYS A 132 21.18 -8.03 -12.43
N SER A 133 20.57 -9.18 -12.73
CA SER A 133 19.40 -9.33 -13.60
C SER A 133 18.05 -9.28 -12.87
N LYS A 134 18.06 -9.11 -11.54
CA LYS A 134 16.83 -9.10 -10.71
C LYS A 134 16.52 -7.71 -10.20
N MET A 135 15.23 -7.39 -10.15
CA MET A 135 14.72 -6.23 -9.42
C MET A 135 14.40 -6.64 -7.99
N ILE A 136 14.87 -5.88 -7.04
CA ILE A 136 14.49 -5.99 -5.64
C ILE A 136 13.49 -4.88 -5.35
N PHE A 137 12.32 -5.26 -4.86
CA PHE A 137 11.31 -4.34 -4.37
C PHE A 137 11.22 -4.40 -2.87
N ASN A 138 11.12 -3.24 -2.26
CA ASN A 138 10.83 -3.03 -0.86
C ASN A 138 9.50 -2.28 -0.78
N ILE A 139 8.45 -2.99 -0.38
CA ILE A 139 7.07 -2.54 -0.40
C ILE A 139 6.66 -2.22 1.04
N GLY A 140 6.79 -0.96 1.43
CA GLY A 140 6.33 -0.47 2.74
C GLY A 140 4.83 -0.18 2.72
N ILE A 141 4.11 -0.69 3.69
CA ILE A 141 2.67 -0.48 3.85
C ILE A 141 2.37 -0.08 5.29
N GLY A 142 1.60 0.99 5.41
CA GLY A 142 0.99 1.40 6.65
C GLY A 142 -0.53 1.38 6.55
N VAL A 143 -1.20 0.78 7.53
CA VAL A 143 -2.65 0.73 7.63
C VAL A 143 -3.10 1.24 8.99
N ASN A 144 -4.03 2.18 9.01
CA ASN A 144 -4.72 2.62 10.21
C ASN A 144 -5.81 1.58 10.53
N VAL A 145 -5.52 0.63 11.43
CA VAL A 145 -6.44 -0.48 11.68
C VAL A 145 -7.40 -0.16 12.82
N ASN A 146 -6.87 0.06 14.02
CA ASN A 146 -7.66 0.19 15.26
C ASN A 146 -7.50 1.57 15.92
N TRP A 147 -7.32 2.63 15.11
CA TRP A 147 -7.31 4.00 15.64
C TRP A 147 -8.72 4.39 16.07
N ASP A 148 -8.84 5.04 17.21
CA ASP A 148 -10.09 5.63 17.67
C ASP A 148 -10.21 7.13 17.31
N LYS A 149 -11.33 7.76 17.65
CA LYS A 149 -11.58 9.17 17.36
C LYS A 149 -10.52 10.10 17.99
N ASN A 150 -10.05 9.77 19.19
CA ASN A 150 -9.04 10.57 19.88
C ASN A 150 -7.68 10.48 19.18
N ASP A 151 -7.32 9.29 18.66
CA ASP A 151 -6.12 9.11 17.85
C ASP A 151 -6.14 9.97 16.59
N ILE A 152 -7.29 10.00 15.89
CA ILE A 152 -7.44 10.83 14.68
C ILE A 152 -7.27 12.31 15.03
N ILE A 153 -7.94 12.80 16.06
CA ILE A 153 -7.86 14.21 16.50
C ILE A 153 -6.42 14.55 16.88
N SER A 154 -5.78 13.71 17.70
CA SER A 154 -4.41 13.94 18.20
C SER A 154 -3.34 13.88 17.11
N SER A 155 -3.61 13.19 16.01
CA SER A 155 -2.67 13.06 14.89
C SER A 155 -2.48 14.38 14.12
N ASN A 156 -3.44 15.28 14.17
CA ASN A 156 -3.51 16.51 13.36
C ASN A 156 -3.38 16.26 11.83
N LEU A 157 -3.65 15.04 11.37
CA LEU A 157 -3.58 14.69 9.95
C LEU A 157 -4.94 14.93 9.29
N PRO A 158 -4.99 15.63 8.15
CA PRO A 158 -6.25 15.85 7.44
C PRO A 158 -6.70 14.57 6.71
N ASN A 159 -7.99 14.42 6.58
CA ASN A 159 -8.63 13.41 5.72
C ASN A 159 -8.12 11.98 5.95
N ILE A 160 -7.99 11.58 7.22
CA ILE A 160 -7.66 10.21 7.59
C ILE A 160 -8.80 9.54 8.36
N SER A 161 -8.85 8.22 8.29
CA SER A 161 -9.71 7.37 9.11
C SER A 161 -8.98 6.08 9.48
N SER A 162 -9.66 5.15 10.10
CA SER A 162 -9.19 3.80 10.38
C SER A 162 -10.27 2.77 10.09
N ILE A 163 -9.86 1.52 9.87
CA ILE A 163 -10.80 0.45 9.60
C ILE A 163 -11.81 0.32 10.75
N SER A 164 -11.33 0.30 11.99
CA SER A 164 -12.20 0.13 13.17
C SER A 164 -13.22 1.25 13.36
N LEU A 165 -12.94 2.46 12.92
CA LEU A 165 -13.91 3.57 12.96
C LEU A 165 -15.00 3.43 11.91
N GLU A 166 -14.69 2.82 10.77
CA GLU A 166 -15.62 2.66 9.65
C GLU A 166 -16.55 1.44 9.85
N ILE A 167 -16.15 0.45 10.66
CA ILE A 167 -16.95 -0.75 10.95
C ILE A 167 -17.43 -0.84 12.39
N GLU A 168 -17.00 0.09 13.26
CA GLU A 168 -17.29 0.12 14.71
C GLU A 168 -16.83 -1.14 15.47
N GLU A 169 -15.80 -1.84 14.92
CA GLU A 169 -15.25 -3.08 15.47
C GLU A 169 -13.72 -3.12 15.37
N LYS A 170 -13.06 -3.77 16.34
CA LYS A 170 -11.60 -3.99 16.30
C LYS A 170 -11.27 -5.18 15.44
N ILE A 171 -10.24 -5.00 14.59
CA ILE A 171 -9.75 -6.03 13.66
C ILE A 171 -8.37 -6.52 14.09
N MET A 172 -8.17 -7.83 13.93
CA MET A 172 -6.85 -8.44 14.12
C MET A 172 -5.93 -8.09 12.95
N ARG A 173 -4.84 -7.39 13.25
CA ARG A 173 -3.84 -6.95 12.26
C ARG A 173 -3.17 -8.12 11.53
N GLU A 174 -3.02 -9.24 12.22
CA GLU A 174 -2.46 -10.49 11.71
C GLU A 174 -3.27 -11.06 10.53
N ILE A 175 -4.59 -10.93 10.57
CA ILE A 175 -5.47 -11.39 9.48
C ILE A 175 -5.30 -10.52 8.25
N ILE A 176 -5.21 -9.19 8.42
CA ILE A 176 -4.98 -8.27 7.29
C ILE A 176 -3.64 -8.60 6.63
N LEU A 177 -2.57 -8.80 7.42
CA LEU A 177 -1.25 -9.11 6.88
C LEU A 177 -1.23 -10.47 6.17
N SER A 178 -1.85 -11.51 6.76
CA SER A 178 -1.89 -12.84 6.14
C SER A 178 -2.67 -12.84 4.82
N ASN A 179 -3.80 -12.11 4.76
CA ASN A 179 -4.57 -11.96 3.53
C ASN A 179 -3.79 -11.14 2.48
N PHE A 180 -3.11 -10.07 2.90
CA PHE A 180 -2.24 -9.31 1.99
C PHE A 180 -1.18 -10.21 1.34
N MET A 181 -0.51 -11.08 2.10
CA MET A 181 0.48 -11.98 1.55
C MET A 181 -0.14 -12.97 0.56
N LEU A 182 -1.33 -13.49 0.83
CA LEU A 182 -2.05 -14.38 -0.09
C LEU A 182 -2.42 -13.65 -1.39
N GLN A 183 -2.97 -12.44 -1.28
CA GLN A 183 -3.32 -11.63 -2.44
C GLN A 183 -2.09 -11.25 -3.27
N MET A 184 -0.97 -10.86 -2.63
CA MET A 184 0.30 -10.61 -3.32
C MET A 184 0.79 -11.84 -4.08
N GLU A 185 0.81 -13.02 -3.43
CA GLU A 185 1.28 -14.27 -4.06
C GLU A 185 0.45 -14.62 -5.31
N ASN A 186 -0.87 -14.48 -5.23
CA ASN A 186 -1.79 -14.73 -6.35
C ASN A 186 -1.62 -13.70 -7.49
N LEU A 187 -1.57 -12.41 -7.15
CA LEU A 187 -1.48 -11.33 -8.15
C LEU A 187 -0.11 -11.31 -8.87
N LEU A 188 0.95 -11.80 -8.25
CA LEU A 188 2.25 -11.95 -8.91
C LEU A 188 2.24 -13.01 -10.02
N LEU A 189 1.23 -13.87 -10.08
CA LEU A 189 1.02 -14.88 -11.14
C LEU A 189 0.05 -14.41 -12.23
N ALA A 190 -0.69 -13.33 -12.00
CA ALA A 190 -1.65 -12.79 -12.95
C ALA A 190 -0.96 -12.08 -14.12
N ASN A 191 -1.64 -11.99 -15.27
CA ASN A 191 -1.13 -11.23 -16.40
C ASN A 191 -1.37 -9.73 -16.23
N ASN A 192 -0.67 -8.92 -17.03
CA ASN A 192 -0.69 -7.46 -16.91
C ASN A 192 -2.07 -6.87 -17.20
N GLU A 193 -2.81 -7.40 -18.15
CA GLU A 193 -4.15 -6.91 -18.49
C GLU A 193 -5.13 -7.10 -17.36
N GLU A 194 -5.08 -8.27 -16.71
CA GLU A 194 -5.88 -8.57 -15.53
C GLU A 194 -5.57 -7.62 -14.36
N ILE A 195 -4.28 -7.34 -14.10
CA ILE A 195 -3.86 -6.41 -13.05
C ILE A 195 -4.42 -5.00 -13.33
N ILE A 196 -4.28 -4.52 -14.56
CA ILE A 196 -4.80 -3.20 -14.94
C ILE A 196 -6.32 -3.14 -14.81
N HIS A 197 -7.04 -4.15 -15.30
CA HIS A 197 -8.48 -4.24 -15.19
C HIS A 197 -8.94 -4.26 -13.71
N GLN A 198 -8.32 -5.08 -12.89
CA GLN A 198 -8.62 -5.14 -11.45
C GLN A 198 -8.36 -3.82 -10.74
N TRP A 199 -7.29 -3.10 -11.10
CA TRP A 199 -6.98 -1.81 -10.51
C TRP A 199 -8.01 -0.75 -10.91
N LEU A 200 -8.35 -0.66 -12.21
CA LEU A 200 -9.34 0.28 -12.72
C LEU A 200 -10.71 0.09 -12.07
N ALA A 201 -11.13 -1.16 -11.88
CA ALA A 201 -12.38 -1.49 -11.20
C ALA A 201 -12.46 -1.03 -9.73
N ARG A 202 -11.30 -0.79 -9.10
CA ARG A 202 -11.18 -0.34 -7.70
C ARG A 202 -10.80 1.15 -7.57
N CYS A 203 -10.53 1.80 -8.70
CA CYS A 203 -10.13 3.20 -8.74
C CYS A 203 -11.33 4.11 -8.44
N MET A 204 -11.25 4.91 -7.38
CA MET A 204 -12.37 5.76 -6.95
C MET A 204 -12.49 7.08 -7.71
N HIS A 205 -11.55 7.41 -8.58
CA HIS A 205 -11.51 8.68 -9.31
C HIS A 205 -11.47 8.54 -10.84
N ILE A 206 -11.76 7.34 -11.35
CA ILE A 206 -11.92 7.13 -12.78
C ILE A 206 -13.03 8.02 -13.34
N ASN A 207 -12.78 8.70 -14.46
CA ASN A 207 -13.69 9.65 -15.12
C ASN A 207 -14.15 10.81 -14.22
N LYS A 208 -13.37 11.16 -13.18
CA LYS A 208 -13.62 12.35 -12.36
C LYS A 208 -12.68 13.49 -12.71
N ASN A 209 -13.17 14.72 -12.59
CA ASN A 209 -12.31 15.91 -12.62
C ASN A 209 -11.46 15.95 -11.36
N ILE A 210 -10.17 16.16 -11.53
CA ILE A 210 -9.17 16.18 -10.47
C ILE A 210 -8.29 17.43 -10.56
N LYS A 211 -7.69 17.80 -9.45
CA LYS A 211 -6.49 18.62 -9.42
C LYS A 211 -5.27 17.72 -9.32
N PHE A 212 -4.38 17.83 -10.29
CA PHE A 212 -3.18 17.01 -10.38
C PHE A 212 -1.93 17.85 -10.16
N HIS A 213 -1.18 17.54 -9.11
CA HIS A 213 0.05 18.25 -8.76
C HIS A 213 1.25 17.52 -9.35
N TYR A 214 1.96 18.20 -10.28
CA TYR A 214 3.13 17.68 -10.95
C TYR A 214 4.18 18.80 -11.13
N ASN A 215 5.43 18.57 -10.68
CA ASN A 215 6.56 19.50 -10.83
C ASN A 215 6.22 20.97 -10.45
N ASN A 216 5.57 21.17 -9.29
CA ASN A 216 5.10 22.46 -8.78
C ASN A 216 3.98 23.13 -9.61
N GLU A 217 3.42 22.45 -10.59
CA GLU A 217 2.26 22.89 -11.36
C GLU A 217 1.00 22.17 -10.90
N ILE A 218 -0.15 22.84 -11.04
CA ILE A 218 -1.47 22.27 -10.82
C ILE A 218 -2.17 22.14 -12.17
N ILE A 219 -2.48 20.91 -12.56
CA ILE A 219 -3.21 20.59 -13.78
C ILE A 219 -4.64 20.23 -13.38
N HIS A 220 -5.62 20.97 -13.89
CA HIS A 220 -7.03 20.60 -13.79
C HIS A 220 -7.41 19.76 -14.99
N GLY A 221 -7.92 18.54 -14.76
CA GLY A 221 -8.24 17.65 -15.86
C GLY A 221 -9.07 16.45 -15.43
N LEU A 222 -9.50 15.68 -16.41
CA LEU A 222 -10.25 14.44 -16.24
C LEU A 222 -9.27 13.27 -16.09
N PHE A 223 -9.41 12.50 -15.03
CA PHE A 223 -8.62 11.27 -14.87
C PHE A 223 -9.21 10.15 -15.73
N MET A 224 -8.51 9.80 -16.81
CA MET A 224 -8.96 8.81 -17.79
C MET A 224 -8.59 7.37 -17.43
N GLY A 225 -7.87 7.16 -16.35
CA GLY A 225 -7.35 5.85 -15.94
C GLY A 225 -5.84 5.78 -15.98
N ILE A 226 -5.31 4.60 -16.27
CA ILE A 226 -3.87 4.31 -16.32
C ILE A 226 -3.50 3.68 -17.67
N ASP A 227 -2.20 3.75 -18.02
CA ASP A 227 -1.65 3.04 -19.18
C ASP A 227 -1.17 1.62 -18.80
N SER A 228 -0.56 0.91 -19.77
CA SER A 228 0.01 -0.44 -19.58
C SER A 228 1.15 -0.51 -18.56
N ASN A 229 1.73 0.63 -18.16
CA ASN A 229 2.77 0.72 -17.15
C ASN A 229 2.23 1.18 -15.78
N GLY A 230 0.92 1.44 -15.67
CA GLY A 230 0.30 1.97 -14.45
C GLY A 230 0.44 3.49 -14.30
N PHE A 231 0.84 4.21 -15.33
CA PHE A 231 0.96 5.66 -15.32
C PHE A 231 -0.39 6.34 -15.51
N ALA A 232 -0.63 7.44 -14.79
CA ALA A 232 -1.88 8.18 -14.87
C ALA A 232 -2.10 8.80 -16.24
N LYS A 233 -3.28 8.59 -16.85
CA LYS A 233 -3.75 9.27 -18.06
C LYS A 233 -4.70 10.40 -17.65
N ILE A 234 -4.32 11.63 -17.97
CA ILE A 234 -5.10 12.83 -17.63
C ILE A 234 -5.40 13.60 -18.91
N GLU A 235 -6.66 13.97 -19.10
CA GLU A 235 -7.09 14.85 -20.20
C GLU A 235 -7.34 16.25 -19.67
N SER A 236 -6.59 17.23 -20.18
CA SER A 236 -6.74 18.66 -19.84
C SER A 236 -6.72 19.49 -21.13
N LYS A 237 -7.70 20.39 -21.29
CA LYS A 237 -7.81 21.25 -22.47
C LYS A 237 -7.73 20.49 -23.81
N ASN A 238 -8.42 19.35 -23.90
CA ASN A 238 -8.43 18.43 -25.03
C ASN A 238 -7.04 17.78 -25.36
N ASN A 239 -6.09 17.89 -24.46
CA ASN A 239 -4.80 17.24 -24.59
C ASN A 239 -4.67 16.08 -23.57
N LYS A 240 -4.33 14.87 -24.06
CA LYS A 240 -4.12 13.68 -23.24
C LYS A 240 -2.64 13.56 -22.87
N GLN A 241 -2.36 13.51 -21.58
CA GLN A 241 -1.02 13.41 -21.05
C GLN A 241 -0.88 12.17 -20.14
N ILE A 242 0.35 11.61 -20.09
CA ILE A 242 0.68 10.44 -19.28
C ILE A 242 1.71 10.85 -18.23
N PHE A 243 1.46 10.48 -16.98
CA PHE A 243 2.30 10.85 -15.84
C PHE A 243 2.71 9.62 -15.04
N SER A 244 4.02 9.39 -14.89
CA SER A 244 4.57 8.31 -14.07
C SER A 244 4.55 8.63 -12.57
N SER A 245 4.39 9.90 -12.19
CA SER A 245 4.36 10.36 -10.80
C SER A 245 3.47 11.59 -10.67
N GLY A 246 2.97 11.86 -9.48
CA GLY A 246 2.15 13.02 -9.19
C GLY A 246 1.37 12.83 -7.89
N VAL A 247 0.49 13.79 -7.59
CA VAL A 247 -0.49 13.71 -6.49
C VAL A 247 -1.84 14.14 -7.02
N ILE A 248 -2.86 13.35 -6.78
CA ILE A 248 -4.25 13.68 -7.07
C ILE A 248 -4.88 14.32 -5.84
N GLU A 249 -5.53 15.44 -6.02
CA GLU A 249 -6.49 16.05 -5.10
C GLU A 249 -7.89 15.86 -5.70
N LEU A 250 -8.76 15.23 -4.94
CA LEU A 250 -10.14 14.92 -5.30
C LEU A 250 -11.09 16.04 -4.84
#